data_8f7a32c2f2d918ab8f6f8d887931bb60
#
_entry.id   8f7a32c2f2d918ab8f6f8d887931bb60
#
_cell.length_a   1.000
_cell.length_b   1.000
_cell.length_c   1.000
_cell.angle_alpha   90.00
_cell.angle_beta   90.00
_cell.angle_gamma   90.00
#
_symmetry.space_group_name_H-M   'P 1'
#
loop_
_entity.id
_entity.type
_entity.pdbx_description
1 polymer ?
#
loop_
_entity_poly.entity_id
_entity_poly.type
_entity_poly.pdbx_seq_one_letter_code
_entity_poly.pdbx_strand_id
1 'polypeptide(L)'
;MCRYTEKIEMWMEIQRKERIYELGSLPPLLLVFAGNIEGIEHRWNQHGLGGDNVNGSCRGLHPGPVSLLHWSGGGKPWLRLDSGRPCPLDMLWFQYDLYEHQFTTKKIED
;
A
#
# COMPACT_ATOMS: atom_id res chain seq x y z
N MET A 1 -21.64 -4.70 25.57
CA MET A 1 -21.49 -4.31 24.15
C MET A 1 -20.16 -3.60 23.95
N CYS A 2 -19.35 -4.08 23.03
CA CYS A 2 -18.07 -3.44 22.72
C CYS A 2 -18.31 -2.12 21.96
N ARG A 3 -17.93 -1.01 22.56
CA ARG A 3 -18.05 0.34 21.98
C ARG A 3 -16.83 0.70 21.15
N TYR A 4 -16.49 -0.10 20.15
CA TYR A 4 -15.31 0.12 19.33
C TYR A 4 -15.41 1.41 18.51
N THR A 5 -16.56 1.71 17.96
CA THR A 5 -16.80 2.93 17.20
C THR A 5 -16.52 4.17 18.05
N GLU A 6 -17.06 4.24 19.26
CA GLU A 6 -16.84 5.36 20.19
C GLU A 6 -15.36 5.50 20.55
N LYS A 7 -14.65 4.39 20.77
CA LYS A 7 -13.21 4.41 21.08
C LYS A 7 -12.39 4.91 19.88
N ILE A 8 -12.72 4.49 18.67
CA ILE A 8 -12.07 4.97 17.45
C ILE A 8 -12.31 6.46 17.28
N GLU A 9 -13.54 6.93 17.42
CA GLU A 9 -13.90 8.35 17.34
C GLU A 9 -13.18 9.18 18.38
N MET A 10 -13.03 8.67 19.59
CA MET A 10 -12.26 9.35 20.66
C MET A 10 -10.79 9.55 20.25
N TRP A 11 -10.13 8.52 19.69
CA TRP A 11 -8.75 8.65 19.24
C TRP A 11 -8.61 9.59 18.04
N MET A 12 -9.58 9.59 17.14
CA MET A 12 -9.63 10.52 16.01
C MET A 12 -9.77 11.96 16.49
N GLU A 13 -10.58 12.22 17.51
CA GLU A 13 -10.74 13.55 18.09
C GLU A 13 -9.47 14.02 18.80
N ILE A 14 -8.78 13.14 19.53
CA ILE A 14 -7.47 13.43 20.13
C ILE A 14 -6.47 13.81 19.03
N GLN A 15 -6.39 13.01 17.96
CA GLN A 15 -5.51 13.27 16.83
C GLN A 15 -5.78 14.62 16.15
N ARG A 16 -7.05 15.01 16.07
CA ARG A 16 -7.46 16.30 15.50
C ARG A 16 -6.96 17.49 16.33
N LYS A 17 -6.93 17.35 17.64
CA LYS A 17 -6.48 18.40 18.56
C LYS A 17 -4.97 18.44 18.71
N GLU A 18 -4.36 17.30 18.83
CA GLU A 18 -2.92 17.12 19.00
C GLU A 18 -2.46 15.91 18.22
N ARG A 19 -1.61 16.11 17.24
CA ARG A 19 -1.13 15.03 16.36
C ARG A 19 -0.26 14.04 17.13
N ILE A 20 -0.78 12.85 17.35
CA ILE A 20 -0.11 11.76 18.07
C ILE A 20 0.42 10.64 17.16
N TYR A 21 0.00 10.60 15.90
CA TYR A 21 0.50 9.66 14.90
C TYR A 21 0.51 10.29 13.49
N GLU A 22 1.35 9.74 12.62
CA GLU A 22 1.63 10.32 11.29
C GLU A 22 0.78 9.75 10.16
N LEU A 23 0.37 8.49 10.26
CA LEU A 23 -0.34 7.77 9.21
C LEU A 23 -1.82 7.59 9.54
N GLY A 24 -2.63 7.50 8.52
CA GLY A 24 -4.08 7.53 8.51
C GLY A 24 -4.84 6.67 9.54
N SER A 25 -5.47 5.59 9.10
CA SER A 25 -6.44 4.84 9.92
C SER A 25 -5.85 3.72 10.78
N LEU A 26 -4.68 3.21 10.44
CA LEU A 26 -4.11 2.05 11.11
C LEU A 26 -3.74 2.30 12.58
N PRO A 27 -3.09 3.41 12.95
CA PRO A 27 -2.74 3.68 14.35
C PRO A 27 -3.93 3.67 15.31
N PRO A 28 -5.06 4.34 15.05
CA PRO A 28 -6.21 4.27 15.95
C PRO A 28 -6.81 2.86 16.04
N LEU A 29 -6.78 2.07 14.97
CA LEU A 29 -7.20 0.67 15.02
C LEU A 29 -6.28 -0.15 15.94
N LEU A 30 -4.98 0.03 15.86
CA LEU A 30 -4.01 -0.63 16.75
C LEU A 30 -4.22 -0.25 18.20
N LEU A 31 -4.50 1.01 18.50
CA LEU A 31 -4.78 1.49 19.86
C LEU A 31 -6.07 0.87 20.43
N VAL A 32 -7.12 0.79 19.63
CA VAL A 32 -8.43 0.28 20.06
C VAL A 32 -8.41 -1.23 20.22
N PHE A 33 -7.74 -1.95 19.32
CA PHE A 33 -7.73 -3.42 19.30
C PHE A 33 -6.47 -4.04 19.88
N ALA A 34 -5.61 -3.26 20.56
CA ALA A 34 -4.40 -3.79 21.20
C ALA A 34 -4.70 -5.02 22.06
N GLY A 35 -3.95 -6.09 21.85
CA GLY A 35 -4.17 -7.37 22.52
C GLY A 35 -5.26 -8.27 21.91
N ASN A 36 -6.05 -7.76 20.97
CA ASN A 36 -7.11 -8.49 20.28
C ASN A 36 -6.88 -8.49 18.75
N ILE A 37 -5.64 -8.65 18.34
CA ILE A 37 -5.22 -8.68 16.93
C ILE A 37 -4.61 -10.04 16.65
N GLU A 38 -5.05 -10.65 15.56
CA GLU A 38 -4.45 -11.88 15.03
C GLU A 38 -3.65 -11.53 13.77
N GLY A 39 -2.40 -11.95 13.74
CA GLY A 39 -1.52 -11.78 12.58
C GLY A 39 -1.88 -12.75 11.47
N ILE A 40 -1.77 -12.29 10.23
CA ILE A 40 -1.88 -13.14 9.05
C ILE A 40 -0.50 -13.37 8.44
N GLU A 41 -0.35 -14.44 7.69
CA GLU A 41 0.90 -14.72 6.98
C GLU A 41 1.27 -13.60 6.01
N HIS A 42 2.56 -13.28 5.91
CA HIS A 42 3.12 -12.25 5.03
C HIS A 42 2.70 -12.39 3.56
N ARG A 43 2.47 -13.60 3.08
CA ARG A 43 2.00 -13.87 1.72
C ARG A 43 0.67 -13.18 1.38
N TRP A 44 -0.15 -12.84 2.38
CA TRP A 44 -1.43 -12.15 2.22
C TRP A 44 -1.32 -10.64 2.25
N ASN A 45 -0.14 -10.12 2.45
CA ASN A 45 0.14 -8.70 2.40
C ASN A 45 1.61 -8.46 2.09
N GLN A 46 2.04 -8.78 0.88
CA GLN A 46 3.39 -8.46 0.42
C GLN A 46 3.49 -6.95 0.25
N HIS A 47 4.11 -6.28 1.21
CA HIS A 47 4.42 -4.86 1.16
C HIS A 47 5.92 -4.63 0.83
N GLY A 48 6.39 -3.39 0.90
CA GLY A 48 7.74 -3.03 0.47
C GLY A 48 7.87 -2.83 -1.05
N LEU A 49 6.73 -2.76 -1.74
CA LEU A 49 6.65 -2.57 -3.20
C LEU A 49 6.46 -1.11 -3.61
N GLY A 50 6.19 -0.25 -2.66
CA GLY A 50 5.99 1.19 -2.89
C GLY A 50 6.61 2.00 -1.76
N GLY A 51 5.99 3.11 -1.38
CA GLY A 51 6.42 3.94 -0.26
C GLY A 51 7.76 4.63 -0.52
N ASP A 52 8.72 4.34 0.31
CA ASP A 52 10.06 4.91 0.27
C ASP A 52 11.04 4.20 -0.68
N ASN A 53 10.54 3.31 -1.53
CA ASN A 53 11.37 2.56 -2.48
C ASN A 53 11.82 3.43 -3.65
N VAL A 54 12.59 4.46 -3.37
CA VAL A 54 13.04 5.48 -4.34
C VAL A 54 14.00 4.96 -5.39
N ASN A 55 14.66 3.82 -5.14
CA ASN A 55 15.66 3.24 -6.03
C ASN A 55 15.08 2.21 -7.02
N GLY A 56 13.77 2.01 -7.01
CA GLY A 56 13.11 1.04 -7.88
C GLY A 56 13.32 -0.43 -7.50
N SER A 57 13.99 -0.71 -6.39
CA SER A 57 14.18 -2.09 -5.90
C SER A 57 13.03 -2.55 -5.01
N CYS A 58 12.59 -3.78 -5.20
CA CYS A 58 11.64 -4.39 -4.27
C CYS A 58 12.34 -4.80 -2.98
N ARG A 59 11.69 -4.60 -1.84
CA ARG A 59 12.24 -4.96 -0.52
C ARG A 59 11.30 -5.87 0.24
N GLY A 60 11.89 -6.67 1.12
CA GLY A 60 11.13 -7.52 2.03
C GLY A 60 10.24 -8.54 1.32
N LEU A 61 10.71 -9.08 0.19
CA LEU A 61 9.93 -10.04 -0.58
C LEU A 61 9.75 -11.35 0.21
N HIS A 62 8.52 -11.86 0.19
CA HIS A 62 8.22 -13.16 0.74
C HIS A 62 8.93 -14.26 -0.06
N PRO A 63 9.56 -15.26 0.61
CA PRO A 63 10.37 -16.27 -0.07
C PRO A 63 9.57 -17.32 -0.85
N GLY A 64 8.26 -17.31 -0.74
CA GLY A 64 7.35 -18.24 -1.42
C GLY A 64 6.26 -17.54 -2.22
N PRO A 65 5.24 -18.28 -2.66
CA PRO A 65 4.11 -17.70 -3.39
C PRO A 65 3.40 -16.62 -2.60
N VAL A 66 3.06 -15.51 -3.25
CA VAL A 66 2.35 -14.37 -2.67
C VAL A 66 0.90 -14.37 -3.16
N SER A 67 -0.02 -14.13 -2.23
CA SER A 67 -1.46 -14.11 -2.52
C SER A 67 -2.00 -12.69 -2.70
N LEU A 68 -1.33 -11.68 -2.13
CA LEU A 68 -1.74 -10.28 -2.27
C LEU A 68 -0.50 -9.37 -2.34
N LEU A 69 -0.43 -8.55 -3.37
CA LEU A 69 0.59 -7.52 -3.55
C LEU A 69 0.05 -6.18 -3.10
N HIS A 70 0.83 -5.47 -2.26
CA HIS A 70 0.43 -4.20 -1.70
C HIS A 70 1.48 -3.12 -1.98
N TRP A 71 1.20 -2.23 -2.93
CA TRP A 71 1.99 -1.02 -3.16
C TRP A 71 1.53 0.10 -2.24
N SER A 72 2.26 0.32 -1.17
CA SER A 72 1.96 1.34 -0.16
C SER A 72 2.58 2.69 -0.50
N GLY A 73 2.03 3.77 0.08
CA GLY A 73 2.57 5.12 -0.06
C GLY A 73 2.53 5.69 -1.47
N GLY A 74 3.46 6.60 -1.76
CA GLY A 74 3.56 7.30 -3.04
C GLY A 74 4.18 6.49 -4.17
N GLY A 75 4.83 5.37 -3.87
CA GLY A 75 5.52 4.54 -4.86
C GLY A 75 4.61 3.56 -5.59
N LYS A 76 3.54 4.05 -6.17
CA LYS A 76 2.59 3.22 -6.92
C LYS A 76 3.21 2.66 -8.20
N PRO A 77 2.82 1.45 -8.66
CA PRO A 77 3.44 0.82 -9.81
C PRO A 77 3.36 1.68 -11.09
N TRP A 78 2.24 2.33 -11.34
CA TRP A 78 2.08 3.24 -12.47
C TRP A 78 3.03 4.43 -12.42
N LEU A 79 3.27 5.04 -11.25
CA LEU A 79 4.20 6.15 -11.09
C LEU A 79 5.65 5.74 -11.28
N ARG A 80 6.00 4.54 -10.88
CA ARG A 80 7.36 4.00 -10.98
C ARG A 80 7.68 3.55 -12.39
N LEU A 81 6.72 2.99 -13.11
CA LEU A 81 6.85 2.67 -14.52
C LEU A 81 7.09 3.94 -15.35
N ASP A 82 6.32 4.98 -15.09
CA ASP A 82 6.48 6.29 -15.76
C ASP A 82 7.83 6.93 -15.46
N SER A 83 8.37 6.75 -14.25
CA SER A 83 9.68 7.26 -13.86
C SER A 83 10.87 6.46 -14.42
N GLY A 84 10.61 5.32 -15.06
CA GLY A 84 11.64 4.41 -15.54
C GLY A 84 12.41 3.67 -14.42
N ARG A 85 11.86 3.60 -13.23
CA ARG A 85 12.47 2.93 -12.06
C ARG A 85 11.58 1.84 -11.46
N PRO A 86 11.05 0.91 -12.26
CA PRO A 86 10.19 -0.13 -11.75
C PRO A 86 10.97 -1.13 -10.90
N CYS A 87 10.33 -1.63 -9.85
CA CYS A 87 10.71 -2.91 -9.28
C CYS A 87 10.17 -4.04 -10.17
N PRO A 88 10.83 -5.21 -10.25
CA PRO A 88 10.38 -6.28 -11.13
C PRO A 88 8.92 -6.69 -10.94
N LEU A 89 8.38 -6.60 -9.71
CA LEU A 89 6.98 -6.92 -9.41
C LEU A 89 5.99 -5.86 -9.90
N ASP A 90 6.44 -4.66 -10.23
CA ASP A 90 5.57 -3.61 -10.76
C ASP A 90 4.94 -4.03 -12.09
N MET A 91 5.64 -4.86 -12.86
CA MET A 91 5.16 -5.39 -14.13
C MET A 91 3.93 -6.29 -13.97
N LEU A 92 3.72 -6.88 -12.81
CA LEU A 92 2.53 -7.69 -12.53
C LEU A 92 1.25 -6.86 -12.49
N TRP A 93 1.36 -5.58 -12.15
CA TRP A 93 0.23 -4.66 -12.17
C TRP A 93 -0.19 -4.29 -13.59
N PHE A 94 0.71 -4.31 -14.54
CA PHE A 94 0.52 -3.83 -15.91
C PHE A 94 -0.68 -4.47 -16.63
N GLN A 95 -0.92 -5.76 -16.42
CA GLN A 95 -2.07 -6.47 -16.98
C GLN A 95 -3.44 -5.95 -16.48
N TYR A 96 -3.44 -5.18 -15.41
CA TYR A 96 -4.64 -4.58 -14.81
C TYR A 96 -4.76 -3.09 -15.10
N ASP A 97 -3.82 -2.52 -15.85
CA ASP A 97 -3.85 -1.11 -16.22
C ASP A 97 -4.90 -0.87 -17.30
N LEU A 98 -5.98 -0.20 -16.92
CA LEU A 98 -7.09 0.12 -17.82
C LEU A 98 -6.74 1.21 -18.85
N TYR A 99 -5.66 1.93 -18.66
CA TYR A 99 -5.27 3.07 -19.47
C TYR A 99 -4.12 2.78 -20.44
N GLU A 100 -3.47 1.65 -20.30
CA GLU A 100 -2.28 1.29 -21.09
C GLU A 100 -2.56 1.23 -22.60
N HIS A 101 -3.75 0.77 -22.99
CA HIS A 101 -4.13 0.65 -24.40
C HIS A 101 -4.24 2.01 -25.13
N GLN A 102 -4.27 3.11 -24.40
CA GLN A 102 -4.30 4.45 -25.02
C GLN A 102 -2.94 4.94 -25.49
N PHE A 103 -1.84 4.42 -24.92
CA PHE A 103 -0.47 4.83 -25.28
C PHE A 103 0.13 4.01 -26.42
N THR A 104 -0.29 2.76 -26.59
CA THR A 104 0.22 1.89 -27.66
C THR A 104 -0.33 2.26 -29.04
N THR A 105 -1.52 2.84 -29.13
CA THR A 105 -2.12 3.26 -30.41
C THR A 105 -1.50 4.56 -30.95
N LYS A 106 -0.84 5.36 -30.15
CA LYS A 106 -0.19 6.62 -30.62
C LYS A 106 1.23 6.43 -31.17
N LYS A 107 1.85 5.26 -31.01
CA LYS A 107 3.20 4.95 -31.52
C LYS A 107 3.23 4.25 -32.87
N ILE A 108 2.07 3.97 -33.47
CA ILE A 108 1.98 3.27 -34.77
C ILE A 108 1.61 4.21 -35.92
N GLU A 109 1.33 5.48 -35.65
CA GLU A 109 0.93 6.47 -36.67
C GLU A 109 2.01 7.54 -36.98
N ASP A 110 3.27 7.27 -36.67
CA ASP A 110 4.38 8.10 -37.15
C ASP A 110 5.37 7.29 -37.98
#